data_a37c480a8ab9891681a2f421d436ef72
#
_entry.id   a37c480a8ab9891681a2f421d436ef72
#
_cell.length_a   1.000
_cell.length_b   1.000
_cell.length_c   1.000
_cell.angle_alpha   90.00
_cell.angle_beta   90.00
_cell.angle_gamma   90.00
#
_symmetry.space_group_name_H-M   'P 1'
#
loop_
_entity.id
_entity.type
_entity.pdbx_description
1 polymer ?
#
loop_
_entity_poly.entity_id
_entity_poly.type
_entity_poly.pdbx_seq_one_letter_code
_entity_poly.pdbx_strand_id
1 'polypeptide(L)'
;MSVLQKPDKGPVIHDWRPEDPAFWGKSGKQTATRNLWISIPALLLAFAVWMVWSTVIVRLNAIGFTFTTDQLFWLAALPGLSGATLRVFYSFMVPIFGGRRWTALSTASLLIPSIWMGFAVQDLATPYSVFVIIALLCGFGGGN
;
A
#
# COMPACT_ATOMS: atom_id res chain seq x y z
N MET A 1 -20.64 39.80 9.28
CA MET A 1 -19.98 39.80 7.96
C MET A 1 -19.43 38.42 7.72
N SER A 2 -20.14 37.63 6.91
CA SER A 2 -19.73 36.26 6.54
C SER A 2 -18.64 36.40 5.48
N VAL A 3 -17.38 36.14 5.86
CA VAL A 3 -16.29 35.99 4.89
C VAL A 3 -16.59 34.74 4.08
N LEU A 4 -17.03 34.93 2.83
CA LEU A 4 -17.18 33.84 1.87
C LEU A 4 -15.78 33.27 1.60
N GLN A 5 -15.39 32.28 2.37
CA GLN A 5 -14.13 31.58 2.20
C GLN A 5 -14.21 30.80 0.87
N LYS A 6 -13.36 31.21 -0.06
CA LYS A 6 -13.21 30.60 -1.38
C LYS A 6 -12.92 29.11 -1.21
N PRO A 7 -13.58 28.22 -1.95
CA PRO A 7 -13.30 26.79 -1.83
C PRO A 7 -11.83 26.52 -2.11
N ASP A 8 -11.20 25.81 -1.20
CA ASP A 8 -9.79 25.45 -1.25
C ASP A 8 -9.56 24.55 -2.49
N LYS A 9 -9.00 25.11 -3.56
CA LYS A 9 -8.72 24.41 -4.81
C LYS A 9 -7.36 23.72 -4.82
N GLY A 10 -6.63 23.79 -3.70
CA GLY A 10 -5.30 23.21 -3.54
C GLY A 10 -5.34 21.72 -3.21
N PRO A 11 -4.18 21.03 -3.28
CA PRO A 11 -4.03 19.64 -2.86
C PRO A 11 -4.08 19.46 -1.34
N VAL A 12 -3.99 20.55 -0.59
CA VAL A 12 -4.02 20.58 0.88
C VAL A 12 -5.30 21.25 1.33
N ILE A 13 -5.99 20.62 2.28
CA ILE A 13 -7.20 21.18 2.91
C ILE A 13 -6.75 21.94 4.14
N HIS A 14 -6.91 23.27 4.14
CA HIS A 14 -6.51 24.15 5.24
C HIS A 14 -7.64 24.39 6.24
N ASP A 15 -8.91 24.29 5.82
CA ASP A 15 -10.08 24.41 6.68
C ASP A 15 -10.86 23.09 6.68
N TRP A 16 -10.80 22.38 7.79
CA TRP A 16 -11.50 21.12 7.98
C TRP A 16 -12.21 21.09 9.32
N ARG A 17 -13.53 21.30 9.31
CA ARG A 17 -14.38 21.38 10.50
C ARG A 17 -15.54 20.37 10.38
N PRO A 18 -15.27 19.06 10.58
CA PRO A 18 -16.28 18.01 10.42
C PRO A 18 -17.43 18.14 11.45
N GLU A 19 -17.17 18.77 12.58
CA GLU A 19 -18.16 19.00 13.66
C GLU A 19 -19.12 20.15 13.37
N ASP A 20 -18.84 20.99 12.38
CA ASP A 20 -19.71 22.09 11.95
C ASP A 20 -20.73 21.58 10.92
N PRO A 21 -22.05 21.49 11.29
CA PRO A 21 -23.07 20.97 10.38
C PRO A 21 -23.19 21.77 9.08
N ALA A 22 -22.96 23.07 9.14
CA ALA A 22 -23.04 23.94 7.96
C ALA A 22 -21.85 23.66 6.99
N PHE A 23 -20.64 23.50 7.53
CA PHE A 23 -19.46 23.11 6.76
C PHE A 23 -19.63 21.72 6.18
N TRP A 24 -20.10 20.77 6.99
CA TRP A 24 -20.30 19.37 6.56
C TRP A 24 -21.30 19.27 5.42
N GLY A 25 -22.45 19.91 5.54
CA GLY A 25 -23.49 19.87 4.50
C GLY A 25 -23.07 20.55 3.20
N LYS A 26 -22.21 21.59 3.25
CA LYS A 26 -21.84 22.38 2.08
C LYS A 26 -20.68 21.79 1.27
N SER A 27 -19.62 21.31 1.92
CA SER A 27 -18.39 20.87 1.24
C SER A 27 -17.70 19.67 1.89
N GLY A 28 -17.80 19.52 3.23
CA GLY A 28 -17.10 18.49 3.97
C GLY A 28 -17.49 17.09 3.53
N LYS A 29 -18.79 16.80 3.45
CA LYS A 29 -19.32 15.49 3.05
C LYS A 29 -18.88 15.09 1.63
N GLN A 30 -18.94 16.02 0.68
CA GLN A 30 -18.55 15.74 -0.72
C GLN A 30 -17.05 15.40 -0.82
N THR A 31 -16.21 16.16 -0.12
CA THR A 31 -14.76 15.93 -0.09
C THR A 31 -14.43 14.61 0.59
N ALA A 32 -15.05 14.31 1.72
CA ALA A 32 -14.87 13.05 2.45
C ALA A 32 -15.30 11.86 1.60
N THR A 33 -16.48 11.91 1.00
CA THR A 33 -17.01 10.83 0.14
C THR A 33 -16.10 10.59 -1.07
N ARG A 34 -15.65 11.64 -1.75
CA ARG A 34 -14.73 11.50 -2.88
C ARG A 34 -13.42 10.83 -2.46
N ASN A 35 -12.83 11.27 -1.35
CA ASN A 35 -11.58 10.69 -0.85
C ASN A 35 -11.76 9.24 -0.44
N LEU A 36 -12.87 8.91 0.22
CA LEU A 36 -13.22 7.53 0.58
C LEU A 36 -13.30 6.62 -0.65
N TRP A 37 -14.04 7.03 -1.68
CA TRP A 37 -14.19 6.25 -2.91
C TRP A 37 -12.90 6.08 -3.72
N ILE A 38 -11.93 6.97 -3.56
CA ILE A 38 -10.59 6.81 -4.15
C ILE A 38 -9.74 5.87 -3.29
N SER A 39 -9.87 5.95 -1.95
CA SER A 39 -9.06 5.14 -1.03
C SER A 39 -9.46 3.67 -1.01
N ILE A 40 -10.76 3.36 -1.16
CA ILE A 40 -11.26 1.97 -1.16
C ILE A 40 -10.59 1.12 -2.25
N PRO A 41 -10.61 1.50 -3.55
CA PRO A 41 -9.92 0.71 -4.58
C PRO A 41 -8.41 0.60 -4.38
N ALA A 42 -7.76 1.67 -3.91
CA ALA A 42 -6.33 1.66 -3.64
C ALA A 42 -5.97 0.63 -2.56
N LEU A 43 -6.73 0.61 -1.46
CA LEU A 43 -6.57 -0.34 -0.37
C LEU A 43 -6.88 -1.78 -0.83
N LEU A 44 -7.95 -1.97 -1.59
CA LEU A 44 -8.32 -3.28 -2.15
C LEU A 44 -7.20 -3.84 -3.03
N LEU A 45 -6.61 -3.02 -3.91
CA LEU A 45 -5.51 -3.44 -4.76
C LEU A 45 -4.25 -3.79 -3.96
N ALA A 46 -3.93 -3.04 -2.92
CA ALA A 46 -2.81 -3.34 -2.03
C ALA A 46 -2.99 -4.71 -1.33
N PHE A 47 -4.18 -4.98 -0.80
CA PHE A 47 -4.50 -6.28 -0.22
C PHE A 47 -4.50 -7.41 -1.27
N ALA A 48 -4.99 -7.16 -2.48
CA ALA A 48 -4.95 -8.13 -3.56
C ALA A 48 -3.51 -8.56 -3.89
N VAL A 49 -2.57 -7.62 -3.94
CA VAL A 49 -1.14 -7.93 -4.14
C VAL A 49 -0.61 -8.83 -3.02
N TRP A 50 -0.95 -8.57 -1.76
CA TRP A 50 -0.55 -9.41 -0.64
C TRP A 50 -1.15 -10.82 -0.72
N MET A 51 -2.41 -10.94 -1.11
CA MET A 51 -3.07 -12.24 -1.32
C MET A 51 -2.44 -13.02 -2.46
N VAL A 52 -2.09 -12.35 -3.56
CA VAL A 52 -1.36 -12.96 -4.68
C VAL A 52 0.01 -13.46 -4.21
N TRP A 53 0.76 -12.64 -3.44
CA TRP A 53 2.03 -13.03 -2.85
C TRP A 53 1.90 -14.33 -2.05
N SER A 54 0.98 -14.38 -1.08
CA SER A 54 0.76 -15.55 -0.24
C SER A 54 0.40 -16.80 -1.06
N THR A 55 -0.45 -16.65 -2.09
CA THR A 55 -0.86 -17.72 -2.96
C THR A 55 0.31 -18.26 -3.79
N VAL A 56 1.14 -17.39 -4.34
CA VAL A 56 2.32 -17.77 -5.14
C VAL A 56 3.32 -18.52 -4.27
N ILE A 57 3.64 -18.04 -3.07
CA ILE A 57 4.60 -18.68 -2.18
C ILE A 57 4.21 -20.14 -1.87
N VAL A 58 2.94 -20.39 -1.56
CA VAL A 58 2.45 -21.75 -1.30
C VAL A 58 2.57 -22.67 -2.52
N ARG A 59 2.56 -22.10 -3.73
CA ARG A 59 2.63 -22.85 -5.00
C ARG A 59 4.03 -23.00 -5.58
N LEU A 60 5.05 -22.33 -5.05
CA LEU A 60 6.41 -22.37 -5.61
C LEU A 60 6.94 -23.80 -5.79
N ASN A 61 6.81 -24.67 -4.79
CA ASN A 61 7.26 -26.05 -4.91
C ASN A 61 6.42 -26.88 -5.91
N ALA A 62 5.15 -26.53 -6.09
CA ALA A 62 4.29 -27.20 -7.06
C ALA A 62 4.65 -26.87 -8.51
N ILE A 63 5.29 -25.72 -8.76
CA ILE A 63 5.75 -25.31 -10.09
C ILE A 63 7.22 -25.69 -10.37
N GLY A 64 7.90 -26.33 -9.41
CA GLY A 64 9.21 -26.92 -9.62
C GLY A 64 10.36 -26.35 -8.78
N PHE A 65 10.10 -25.38 -7.91
CA PHE A 65 11.11 -24.94 -6.94
C PHE A 65 11.29 -25.97 -5.82
N THR A 66 12.49 -26.04 -5.25
CA THR A 66 12.84 -27.01 -4.19
C THR A 66 13.14 -26.30 -2.86
N PHE A 67 12.27 -25.37 -2.46
CA PHE A 67 12.44 -24.68 -1.18
C PHE A 67 11.95 -25.52 0.00
N THR A 68 12.64 -25.41 1.11
CA THR A 68 12.22 -26.06 2.37
C THR A 68 10.95 -25.39 2.91
N THR A 69 10.23 -26.11 3.77
CA THR A 69 9.03 -25.56 4.44
C THR A 69 9.37 -24.30 5.23
N ASP A 70 10.50 -24.27 5.91
CA ASP A 70 11.00 -23.09 6.64
C ASP A 70 11.23 -21.89 5.70
N GLN A 71 11.86 -22.12 4.56
CA GLN A 71 12.07 -21.07 3.56
C GLN A 71 10.77 -20.48 3.05
N LEU A 72 9.77 -21.32 2.74
CA LEU A 72 8.45 -20.86 2.31
C LEU A 72 7.73 -20.09 3.42
N PHE A 73 7.85 -20.54 4.66
CA PHE A 73 7.27 -19.87 5.82
C PHE A 73 7.86 -18.47 6.02
N TRP A 74 9.18 -18.35 5.92
CA TRP A 74 9.86 -17.06 5.96
C TRP A 74 9.43 -16.13 4.84
N LEU A 75 9.34 -16.62 3.60
CA LEU A 75 8.86 -15.80 2.47
C LEU A 75 7.43 -15.32 2.68
N ALA A 76 6.57 -16.11 3.29
CA ALA A 76 5.21 -15.71 3.61
C ALA A 76 5.14 -14.65 4.73
N ALA A 77 6.06 -14.73 5.71
CA ALA A 77 6.09 -13.83 6.87
C ALA A 77 6.79 -12.49 6.59
N LEU A 78 7.80 -12.48 5.71
CA LEU A 78 8.65 -11.31 5.45
C LEU A 78 7.89 -10.03 5.04
N PRO A 79 6.88 -10.06 4.15
CA PRO A 79 6.12 -8.85 3.81
C PRO A 79 5.42 -8.24 5.02
N GLY A 80 4.84 -9.09 5.87
CA GLY A 80 4.21 -8.65 7.11
C GLY A 80 5.21 -8.03 8.08
N LEU A 81 6.36 -8.65 8.26
CA LEU A 81 7.41 -8.18 9.15
C LEU A 81 8.00 -6.85 8.66
N SER A 82 8.37 -6.75 7.38
CA SER A 82 8.91 -5.51 6.80
C SER A 82 7.87 -4.40 6.80
N GLY A 83 6.61 -4.68 6.44
CA GLY A 83 5.53 -3.71 6.49
C GLY A 83 5.25 -3.20 7.90
N ALA A 84 5.22 -4.08 8.90
CA ALA A 84 5.03 -3.69 10.30
C ALA A 84 6.17 -2.80 10.82
N THR A 85 7.41 -3.14 10.51
CA THR A 85 8.59 -2.36 10.90
C THR A 85 8.59 -0.97 10.24
N LEU A 86 8.28 -0.92 8.94
CA LEU A 86 8.26 0.33 8.19
C LEU A 86 7.10 1.24 8.59
N ARG A 87 6.03 0.71 9.16
CA ARG A 87 4.87 1.50 9.62
C ARG A 87 5.26 2.58 10.65
N VAL A 88 6.29 2.31 11.46
CA VAL A 88 6.82 3.30 12.40
C VAL A 88 7.37 4.52 11.63
N PHE A 89 8.13 4.29 10.56
CA PHE A 89 8.67 5.37 9.72
C PHE A 89 7.58 6.08 8.92
N TYR A 90 6.58 5.34 8.45
CA TYR A 90 5.46 5.90 7.68
C TYR A 90 4.61 6.86 8.48
N SER A 91 4.53 6.70 9.80
CA SER A 91 3.84 7.64 10.68
C SER A 91 4.38 9.08 10.55
N PHE A 92 5.67 9.22 10.25
CA PHE A 92 6.31 10.53 10.06
C PHE A 92 6.23 11.02 8.61
N MET A 93 6.03 10.14 7.65
CA MET A 93 6.00 10.49 6.23
C MET A 93 4.71 11.20 5.82
N VAL A 94 3.57 10.79 6.39
CA VAL A 94 2.27 11.40 6.10
C VAL A 94 2.22 12.90 6.42
N PRO A 95 2.68 13.38 7.60
CA PRO A 95 2.77 14.81 7.88
C PRO A 95 3.71 15.60 6.96
N ILE A 96 4.79 14.97 6.48
CA ILE A 96 5.82 15.62 5.65
C ILE A 96 5.36 15.73 4.18
N PHE A 97 4.90 14.64 3.59
CA PHE A 97 4.57 14.55 2.16
C PHE A 97 3.09 14.78 1.85
N GLY A 98 2.24 14.73 2.88
CA GLY A 98 0.79 14.71 2.74
C GLY A 98 0.22 13.34 2.39
N GLY A 99 -0.88 12.96 3.02
CA GLY A 99 -1.47 11.61 2.90
C GLY A 99 -1.73 11.19 1.47
N ARG A 100 -2.28 12.07 0.62
CA ARG A 100 -2.59 11.75 -0.78
C ARG A 100 -1.36 11.34 -1.60
N ARG A 101 -0.27 12.10 -1.50
CA ARG A 101 0.97 11.82 -2.26
C ARG A 101 1.65 10.57 -1.73
N TRP A 102 1.68 10.44 -0.41
CA TRP A 102 2.29 9.29 0.23
C TRP A 102 1.56 7.99 -0.11
N THR A 103 0.24 7.95 0.00
CA THR A 103 -0.57 6.77 -0.38
C THR A 103 -0.39 6.41 -1.85
N ALA A 104 -0.39 7.40 -2.75
CA ALA A 104 -0.17 7.14 -4.17
C ALA A 104 1.22 6.56 -4.45
N LEU A 105 2.27 7.08 -3.80
CA LEU A 105 3.65 6.61 -3.98
C LEU A 105 3.83 5.20 -3.42
N SER A 106 3.35 4.95 -2.20
CA SER A 106 3.47 3.63 -1.55
C SER A 106 2.67 2.56 -2.29
N THR A 107 1.45 2.88 -2.75
CA THR A 107 0.67 1.94 -3.56
C THR A 107 1.32 1.67 -4.91
N ALA A 108 1.86 2.70 -5.57
CA ALA A 108 2.57 2.54 -6.84
C ALA A 108 3.86 1.70 -6.68
N SER A 109 4.53 1.77 -5.53
CA SER A 109 5.73 0.96 -5.28
C SER A 109 5.45 -0.55 -5.28
N LEU A 110 4.20 -0.99 -5.04
CA LEU A 110 3.80 -2.40 -5.14
C LEU A 110 3.89 -2.97 -6.56
N LEU A 111 3.91 -2.12 -7.58
CA LEU A 111 4.11 -2.57 -8.96
C LEU A 111 5.49 -3.23 -9.14
N ILE A 112 6.52 -2.75 -8.45
CA ILE A 112 7.89 -3.26 -8.56
C ILE A 112 7.96 -4.73 -8.14
N PRO A 113 7.59 -5.11 -6.89
CA PRO A 113 7.62 -6.51 -6.48
C PRO A 113 6.64 -7.38 -7.24
N SER A 114 5.48 -6.84 -7.67
CA SER A 114 4.49 -7.61 -8.44
C SER A 114 5.01 -8.01 -9.82
N ILE A 115 5.61 -7.07 -10.55
CA ILE A 115 6.19 -7.34 -11.87
C ILE A 115 7.41 -8.25 -11.73
N TRP A 116 8.30 -7.96 -10.77
CA TRP A 116 9.49 -8.78 -10.55
C TRP A 116 9.15 -10.21 -10.14
N MET A 117 8.13 -10.40 -9.30
CA MET A 117 7.61 -11.73 -8.96
C MET A 117 7.14 -12.49 -10.20
N GLY A 118 6.43 -11.82 -11.11
CA GLY A 118 5.97 -12.41 -12.37
C GLY A 118 7.12 -12.95 -13.24
N PHE A 119 8.27 -12.31 -13.24
CA PHE A 119 9.47 -12.79 -13.92
C PHE A 119 10.20 -13.88 -13.11
N ALA A 120 10.34 -13.70 -11.81
CA ALA A 120 11.08 -14.61 -10.93
C ALA A 120 10.48 -16.03 -10.91
N VAL A 121 9.17 -16.17 -11.02
CA VAL A 121 8.50 -17.49 -11.03
C VAL A 121 8.61 -18.22 -12.37
N GLN A 122 9.01 -17.54 -13.44
CA GLN A 122 9.15 -18.15 -14.77
C GLN A 122 10.50 -18.86 -14.94
N ASP A 123 11.50 -18.52 -14.14
CA ASP A 123 12.82 -19.10 -14.18
C ASP A 123 13.08 -19.90 -12.90
N LEU A 124 13.12 -21.23 -13.03
CA LEU A 124 13.41 -22.16 -11.93
C LEU A 124 14.84 -22.02 -11.37
N ALA A 125 15.74 -21.34 -12.09
CA ALA A 125 17.09 -21.01 -11.62
C ALA A 125 17.11 -19.80 -10.69
N THR A 126 15.98 -19.11 -10.51
CA THR A 126 15.89 -17.95 -9.63
C THR A 126 16.25 -18.33 -8.17
N PRO A 127 17.30 -17.71 -7.57
CA PRO A 127 17.73 -18.07 -6.23
C PRO A 127 16.74 -17.57 -5.18
N TYR A 128 16.73 -18.24 -4.02
CA TYR A 128 15.90 -17.89 -2.86
C TYR A 128 16.05 -16.43 -2.43
N SER A 129 17.26 -15.86 -2.49
CA SER A 129 17.56 -14.47 -2.14
C SER A 129 16.77 -13.45 -2.93
N VAL A 130 16.47 -13.74 -4.20
CA VAL A 130 15.61 -12.85 -5.03
C VAL A 130 14.20 -12.79 -4.47
N PHE A 131 13.62 -13.93 -4.10
CA PHE A 131 12.30 -13.96 -3.47
C PHE A 131 12.27 -13.23 -2.13
N VAL A 132 13.36 -13.31 -1.34
CA VAL A 132 13.49 -12.53 -0.09
C VAL A 132 13.44 -11.03 -0.36
N ILE A 133 14.18 -10.54 -1.36
CA ILE A 133 14.18 -9.13 -1.73
C ILE A 133 12.79 -8.68 -2.19
N ILE A 134 12.13 -9.47 -3.05
CA ILE A 134 10.78 -9.19 -3.52
C ILE A 134 9.79 -9.13 -2.33
N ALA A 135 9.92 -10.07 -1.37
CA ALA A 135 9.10 -10.09 -0.15
C ALA A 135 9.24 -8.81 0.68
N LEU A 136 10.48 -8.35 0.89
CA LEU A 136 10.77 -7.11 1.61
C LEU A 136 10.19 -5.88 0.90
N LEU A 137 10.31 -5.81 -0.44
CA LEU A 137 9.73 -4.75 -1.25
C LEU A 137 8.19 -4.77 -1.23
N CYS A 138 7.59 -5.97 -1.19
CA CYS A 138 6.14 -6.12 -1.06
C CYS A 138 5.66 -5.54 0.28
N GLY A 139 6.39 -5.75 1.36
CA GLY A 139 6.09 -5.14 2.66
C GLY A 139 6.28 -3.63 2.67
N PHE A 140 7.26 -3.09 1.92
CA PHE A 140 7.44 -1.65 1.78
C PHE A 140 6.19 -0.97 1.18
N GLY A 141 5.65 -1.49 0.11
CA GLY A 141 4.46 -0.91 -0.53
C GLY A 141 3.16 -1.18 0.23
N GLY A 142 3.08 -2.28 0.97
CA GLY A 142 1.87 -2.70 1.71
C GLY A 142 1.84 -2.27 3.17
N GLY A 143 2.88 -1.67 3.70
CA GLY A 143 2.98 -1.22 5.10
C GLY A 143 2.24 0.09 5.41
N ASN A 144 1.56 0.66 4.44
CA ASN A 144 0.90 1.96 4.50
C ASN A 144 -0.49 1.90 5.16
#